data_51a1a86120a5430c8e1a8027301b4980
#
_entry.id   51a1a86120a5430c8e1a8027301b4980
#
_cell.length_a   1.000
_cell.length_b   1.000
_cell.length_c   1.000
_cell.angle_alpha   90.00
_cell.angle_beta   90.00
_cell.angle_gamma   90.00
#
_symmetry.space_group_name_H-M   'P 1'
#
loop_
_entity.id
_entity.type
_entity.pdbx_description
1 polymer ?
#
loop_
_entity_poly.entity_id
_entity_poly.type
_entity_poly.pdbx_seq_one_letter_code
_entity_poly.pdbx_strand_id
1 'polypeptide(L)'
;MGFEQLFAIVVFVVCLALIVTDSVHRALVAIVGAVLIMVFVVPFEVAIHHIDWNTLGVLGGMMMFVSVVRQSGIFEYLAIKCVKLAKGAPWPIMVLFVLLTAVLSALLDNVTTVLLIGPMTLTVCRLLEVDPVQFFLAEIMASNIGGTATLIGDPPNIMIGSAAGLTFFDFVAVDTPVVIVILGAFIGVLYVLYGRRLTVTPERQAAVMALSERAEIKSEGLLRISVVMLVLVTLGFMLHGQLHIESCVVALGAAGAILLVSRRNIEHSLAQVEWTTLTFFAGLFIIVGALSETGTISLVADALINVTGGDTFLTMLVLLFGSAVISAFLDNIPFVATMIPILLSMAATGMDVTPLWWAVSLGVCLGGNGTLIGASANVVLADIAKREGYELTFARFFKIGFPIMLLTVAISAAYLVLRFGMPL
;
A
#
# COMPACT_ATOMS: atom_id res chain seq x y z
N MET A 1 -24.49 -26.32 7.21
CA MET A 1 -24.49 -24.88 6.86
C MET A 1 -25.89 -24.34 6.94
N GLY A 2 -26.09 -23.28 7.71
CA GLY A 2 -27.37 -22.57 7.74
C GLY A 2 -27.59 -21.71 6.50
N PHE A 3 -28.81 -21.20 6.29
CA PHE A 3 -29.10 -20.29 5.17
C PHE A 3 -28.23 -19.03 5.20
N GLU A 4 -28.10 -18.39 6.36
CA GLU A 4 -27.31 -17.15 6.54
C GLU A 4 -25.84 -17.36 6.19
N GLN A 5 -25.25 -18.48 6.63
CA GLN A 5 -23.87 -18.84 6.32
C GLN A 5 -23.65 -19.05 4.82
N LEU A 6 -24.53 -19.82 4.17
CA LEU A 6 -24.42 -20.05 2.72
C LEU A 6 -24.61 -18.75 1.93
N PHE A 7 -25.57 -17.92 2.34
CA PHE A 7 -25.85 -16.65 1.70
C PHE A 7 -24.65 -15.69 1.83
N ALA A 8 -24.05 -15.56 3.04
CA ALA A 8 -22.86 -14.75 3.25
C ALA A 8 -21.68 -15.18 2.38
N ILE A 9 -21.43 -16.50 2.28
CA ILE A 9 -20.39 -17.06 1.42
C ILE A 9 -20.68 -16.72 -0.05
N VAL A 10 -21.89 -16.90 -0.53
CA VAL A 10 -22.27 -16.61 -1.92
C VAL A 10 -22.09 -15.13 -2.23
N VAL A 11 -22.58 -14.23 -1.38
CA VAL A 11 -22.41 -12.78 -1.54
C VAL A 11 -20.93 -12.42 -1.58
N PHE A 12 -20.11 -12.92 -0.65
CA PHE A 12 -18.68 -12.68 -0.61
C PHE A 12 -17.98 -13.14 -1.90
N VAL A 13 -18.22 -14.39 -2.32
CA VAL A 13 -17.57 -14.96 -3.52
C VAL A 13 -17.98 -14.20 -4.78
N VAL A 14 -19.27 -13.84 -4.92
CA VAL A 14 -19.76 -13.05 -6.05
C VAL A 14 -19.16 -11.66 -6.06
N CYS A 15 -19.13 -10.98 -4.92
CA CYS A 15 -18.48 -9.66 -4.80
C CYS A 15 -17.00 -9.75 -5.18
N LEU A 16 -16.30 -10.75 -4.67
CA LEU A 16 -14.89 -10.97 -4.95
C LEU A 16 -14.63 -11.23 -6.43
N ALA A 17 -15.45 -12.08 -7.07
CA ALA A 17 -15.36 -12.34 -8.50
C ALA A 17 -15.62 -11.09 -9.36
N LEU A 18 -16.59 -10.26 -8.98
CA LEU A 18 -16.88 -9.00 -9.68
C LEU A 18 -15.76 -7.98 -9.51
N ILE A 19 -15.12 -7.93 -8.34
CA ILE A 19 -13.96 -7.05 -8.07
C ILE A 19 -12.74 -7.50 -8.89
N VAL A 20 -12.44 -8.80 -8.90
CA VAL A 20 -11.28 -9.36 -9.65
C VAL A 20 -11.44 -9.19 -11.16
N THR A 21 -12.65 -9.34 -11.67
CA THR A 21 -12.91 -9.18 -13.12
C THR A 21 -13.02 -7.72 -13.57
N ASP A 22 -13.00 -6.77 -12.61
CA ASP A 22 -13.18 -5.32 -12.83
C ASP A 22 -14.37 -4.99 -13.75
N SER A 23 -15.37 -5.86 -13.73
CA SER A 23 -16.56 -5.74 -14.58
C SER A 23 -17.55 -4.69 -14.09
N VAL A 24 -17.50 -4.40 -12.78
CA VAL A 24 -18.31 -3.39 -12.08
C VAL A 24 -17.42 -2.65 -11.10
N HIS A 25 -17.65 -1.35 -10.96
CA HIS A 25 -16.86 -0.52 -10.03
C HIS A 25 -16.86 -1.09 -8.61
N ARG A 26 -15.67 -1.35 -8.04
CA ARG A 26 -15.46 -2.06 -6.76
C ARG A 26 -16.28 -1.49 -5.59
N ALA A 27 -16.42 -0.16 -5.49
CA ALA A 27 -17.22 0.46 -4.42
C ALA A 27 -18.71 0.13 -4.56
N LEU A 28 -19.24 0.08 -5.79
CA LEU A 28 -20.64 -0.29 -6.03
C LEU A 28 -20.89 -1.74 -5.65
N VAL A 29 -19.99 -2.64 -6.00
CA VAL A 29 -20.05 -4.06 -5.63
C VAL A 29 -20.09 -4.21 -4.11
N ALA A 30 -19.18 -3.50 -3.40
CA ALA A 30 -19.11 -3.56 -1.94
C ALA A 30 -20.37 -3.00 -1.25
N ILE A 31 -20.92 -1.87 -1.75
CA ILE A 31 -22.17 -1.29 -1.22
C ILE A 31 -23.33 -2.27 -1.38
N VAL A 32 -23.53 -2.79 -2.60
CA VAL A 32 -24.63 -3.72 -2.89
C VAL A 32 -24.47 -4.99 -2.06
N GLY A 33 -23.25 -5.56 -1.99
CA GLY A 33 -22.97 -6.71 -1.14
C GLY A 33 -23.27 -6.46 0.34
N ALA A 34 -22.84 -5.31 0.88
CA ALA A 34 -23.12 -4.92 2.26
C ALA A 34 -24.62 -4.76 2.53
N VAL A 35 -25.37 -4.14 1.60
CA VAL A 35 -26.84 -4.03 1.73
C VAL A 35 -27.49 -5.40 1.73
N LEU A 36 -27.10 -6.32 0.84
CA LEU A 36 -27.62 -7.69 0.83
C LEU A 36 -27.33 -8.42 2.15
N ILE A 37 -26.13 -8.25 2.69
CA ILE A 37 -25.74 -8.80 4.00
C ILE A 37 -26.63 -8.25 5.13
N MET A 38 -26.82 -6.92 5.16
CA MET A 38 -27.65 -6.28 6.21
C MET A 38 -29.13 -6.66 6.14
N VAL A 39 -29.63 -6.99 4.95
CA VAL A 39 -31.04 -7.42 4.78
C VAL A 39 -31.24 -8.88 5.15
N PHE A 40 -30.30 -9.78 4.84
CA PHE A 40 -30.55 -11.23 4.88
C PHE A 40 -29.70 -11.98 5.92
N VAL A 41 -28.65 -11.39 6.49
CA VAL A 41 -27.69 -12.12 7.35
C VAL A 41 -27.52 -11.46 8.70
N VAL A 42 -27.18 -10.16 8.75
CA VAL A 42 -26.79 -9.45 9.98
C VAL A 42 -27.51 -8.11 10.04
N PRO A 43 -28.20 -7.78 11.15
CA PRO A 43 -28.88 -6.49 11.27
C PRO A 43 -27.90 -5.31 11.23
N PHE A 44 -28.41 -4.14 10.85
CA PHE A 44 -27.62 -2.93 10.65
C PHE A 44 -26.74 -2.58 11.88
N GLU A 45 -27.28 -2.69 13.09
CA GLU A 45 -26.55 -2.37 14.32
C GLU A 45 -25.29 -3.23 14.49
N VAL A 46 -25.37 -4.51 14.16
CA VAL A 46 -24.22 -5.44 14.23
C VAL A 46 -23.25 -5.17 13.06
N ALA A 47 -23.79 -4.96 11.86
CA ALA A 47 -23.02 -4.76 10.65
C ALA A 47 -22.05 -3.56 10.76
N ILE A 48 -22.50 -2.43 11.35
CA ILE A 48 -21.66 -1.22 11.49
C ILE A 48 -20.51 -1.38 12.49
N HIS A 49 -20.63 -2.32 13.45
CA HIS A 49 -19.55 -2.60 14.40
C HIS A 49 -18.35 -3.32 13.75
N HIS A 50 -18.56 -3.96 12.59
CA HIS A 50 -17.49 -4.59 11.85
C HIS A 50 -16.65 -3.57 11.03
N ILE A 51 -17.16 -2.34 10.86
CA ILE A 51 -16.40 -1.29 10.16
C ILE A 51 -15.22 -0.84 11.03
N ASP A 52 -14.01 -0.99 10.49
CA ASP A 52 -12.83 -0.44 11.14
C ASP A 52 -12.72 1.07 10.89
N TRP A 53 -13.29 1.83 11.81
CA TRP A 53 -13.30 3.30 11.79
C TRP A 53 -11.90 3.90 11.92
N ASN A 54 -10.98 3.18 12.58
CA ASN A 54 -9.60 3.63 12.69
C ASN A 54 -8.91 3.61 11.31
N THR A 55 -9.02 2.52 10.58
CA THR A 55 -8.50 2.43 9.20
C THR A 55 -9.11 3.51 8.29
N LEU A 56 -10.44 3.68 8.31
CA LEU A 56 -11.09 4.71 7.47
C LEU A 56 -10.66 6.12 7.85
N GLY A 57 -10.50 6.39 9.14
CA GLY A 57 -10.05 7.68 9.65
C GLY A 57 -8.60 7.99 9.30
N VAL A 58 -7.71 7.00 9.34
CA VAL A 58 -6.30 7.16 8.90
C VAL A 58 -6.27 7.48 7.40
N LEU A 59 -6.94 6.69 6.58
CA LEU A 59 -6.95 6.89 5.13
C LEU A 59 -7.52 8.25 4.76
N GLY A 60 -8.73 8.58 5.21
CA GLY A 60 -9.38 9.86 4.91
C GLY A 60 -8.58 11.06 5.43
N GLY A 61 -8.04 10.96 6.65
CA GLY A 61 -7.21 12.00 7.25
C GLY A 61 -5.92 12.22 6.46
N MET A 62 -5.20 11.15 6.11
CA MET A 62 -3.96 11.25 5.33
C MET A 62 -4.22 11.76 3.90
N MET A 63 -5.29 11.32 3.23
CA MET A 63 -5.67 11.85 1.90
C MET A 63 -5.91 13.36 1.95
N MET A 64 -6.65 13.86 2.96
CA MET A 64 -6.84 15.29 3.15
C MET A 64 -5.53 16.03 3.43
N PHE A 65 -4.71 15.48 4.33
CA PHE A 65 -3.42 16.04 4.69
C PHE A 65 -2.51 16.18 3.47
N VAL A 66 -2.34 15.09 2.72
CA VAL A 66 -1.47 15.05 1.53
C VAL A 66 -1.99 15.95 0.42
N SER A 67 -3.31 16.12 0.27
CA SER A 67 -3.90 17.04 -0.71
C SER A 67 -3.43 18.49 -0.53
N VAL A 68 -3.22 18.92 0.73
CA VAL A 68 -2.67 20.25 1.05
C VAL A 68 -1.16 20.29 0.81
N VAL A 69 -0.43 19.27 1.27
CA VAL A 69 1.03 19.16 1.08
C VAL A 69 1.39 19.22 -0.41
N ARG A 70 0.66 18.50 -1.26
CA ARG A 70 0.84 18.48 -2.72
C ARG A 70 0.77 19.89 -3.35
N GLN A 71 -0.10 20.76 -2.83
CA GLN A 71 -0.24 22.13 -3.34
C GLN A 71 1.01 23.00 -3.11
N SER A 72 1.96 22.57 -2.29
CA SER A 72 3.22 23.29 -2.05
C SER A 72 4.23 23.13 -3.18
N GLY A 73 4.13 22.06 -3.99
CA GLY A 73 5.11 21.66 -5.02
C GLY A 73 6.33 20.91 -4.45
N ILE A 74 6.25 20.40 -3.22
CA ILE A 74 7.38 19.73 -2.55
C ILE A 74 7.82 18.46 -3.31
N PHE A 75 6.89 17.70 -3.85
CA PHE A 75 7.19 16.41 -4.51
C PHE A 75 7.90 16.64 -5.85
N GLU A 76 7.41 17.59 -6.64
CA GLU A 76 8.02 18.03 -7.89
C GLU A 76 9.42 18.61 -7.63
N TYR A 77 9.57 19.42 -6.58
CA TYR A 77 10.87 19.94 -6.13
C TYR A 77 11.85 18.80 -5.81
N LEU A 78 11.43 17.79 -5.03
CA LEU A 78 12.26 16.64 -4.66
C LEU A 78 12.67 15.80 -5.88
N ALA A 79 11.74 15.55 -6.82
CA ALA A 79 12.03 14.80 -8.04
C ALA A 79 13.09 15.49 -8.88
N ILE A 80 12.98 16.82 -9.15
CA ILE A 80 13.99 17.56 -9.91
C ILE A 80 15.32 17.62 -9.15
N LYS A 81 15.28 17.72 -7.82
CA LYS A 81 16.51 17.67 -7.01
C LYS A 81 17.22 16.33 -7.14
N CYS A 82 16.49 15.21 -7.20
CA CYS A 82 17.06 13.89 -7.49
C CYS A 82 17.74 13.86 -8.87
N VAL A 83 17.11 14.43 -9.90
CA VAL A 83 17.70 14.53 -11.25
C VAL A 83 19.01 15.30 -11.22
N LYS A 84 19.07 16.41 -10.48
CA LYS A 84 20.30 17.22 -10.34
C LYS A 84 21.38 16.50 -9.57
N LEU A 85 21.03 15.79 -8.49
CA LEU A 85 21.96 14.96 -7.73
C LEU A 85 22.56 13.84 -8.61
N ALA A 86 21.74 13.27 -9.50
CA ALA A 86 22.13 12.27 -10.48
C ALA A 86 22.97 12.85 -11.65
N LYS A 87 23.16 14.18 -11.71
CA LYS A 87 23.84 14.89 -12.81
C LYS A 87 23.25 14.57 -14.20
N GLY A 88 21.95 14.33 -14.25
CA GLY A 88 21.23 13.99 -15.48
C GLY A 88 21.51 12.57 -16.02
N ALA A 89 22.28 11.75 -15.35
CA ALA A 89 22.57 10.39 -15.78
C ALA A 89 21.37 9.45 -15.50
N PRO A 90 20.88 8.68 -16.49
CA PRO A 90 19.59 7.97 -16.37
C PRO A 90 19.57 6.88 -15.32
N TRP A 91 20.67 6.11 -15.15
CA TRP A 91 20.73 5.08 -14.11
C TRP A 91 20.68 5.66 -12.67
N PRO A 92 21.53 6.64 -12.30
CA PRO A 92 21.41 7.30 -11.00
C PRO A 92 20.04 7.97 -10.77
N ILE A 93 19.40 8.51 -11.83
CA ILE A 93 18.03 9.04 -11.74
C ILE A 93 17.06 7.93 -11.36
N MET A 94 17.11 6.77 -12.03
CA MET A 94 16.26 5.62 -11.70
C MET A 94 16.44 5.19 -10.25
N VAL A 95 17.69 5.07 -9.77
CA VAL A 95 17.96 4.70 -8.38
C VAL A 95 17.40 5.73 -7.39
N LEU A 96 17.62 7.02 -7.63
CA LEU A 96 17.11 8.08 -6.76
C LEU A 96 15.59 8.17 -6.80
N PHE A 97 14.95 7.92 -7.94
CA PHE A 97 13.49 7.87 -8.05
C PHE A 97 12.91 6.65 -7.31
N VAL A 98 13.55 5.48 -7.41
CA VAL A 98 13.19 4.29 -6.62
C VAL A 98 13.28 4.57 -5.12
N LEU A 99 14.39 5.19 -4.66
CA LEU A 99 14.57 5.54 -3.26
C LEU A 99 13.57 6.61 -2.80
N LEU A 100 13.35 7.65 -3.61
CA LEU A 100 12.37 8.70 -3.33
C LEU A 100 10.96 8.12 -3.22
N THR A 101 10.57 7.29 -4.19
CA THR A 101 9.27 6.62 -4.22
C THR A 101 9.09 5.72 -3.00
N ALA A 102 10.08 4.91 -2.64
CA ALA A 102 10.01 4.05 -1.47
C ALA A 102 9.86 4.84 -0.16
N VAL A 103 10.64 5.93 0.01
CA VAL A 103 10.55 6.78 1.21
C VAL A 103 9.21 7.52 1.28
N LEU A 104 8.73 8.05 0.16
CA LEU A 104 7.43 8.72 0.12
C LEU A 104 6.29 7.73 0.40
N SER A 105 6.35 6.53 -0.17
CA SER A 105 5.33 5.50 0.05
C SER A 105 5.32 4.98 1.49
N ALA A 106 6.45 4.97 2.17
CA ALA A 106 6.51 4.65 3.59
C ALA A 106 5.85 5.70 4.50
N LEU A 107 5.69 6.95 4.04
CA LEU A 107 5.15 8.08 4.81
C LEU A 107 3.76 8.52 4.35
N LEU A 108 3.37 8.17 3.14
CA LEU A 108 2.07 8.51 2.54
C LEU A 108 1.30 7.21 2.33
N ASP A 109 0.88 6.96 1.10
CA ASP A 109 0.38 5.66 0.66
C ASP A 109 0.93 5.38 -0.74
N ASN A 110 0.87 4.12 -1.18
CA ASN A 110 1.46 3.69 -2.45
C ASN A 110 0.75 4.34 -3.65
N VAL A 111 -0.56 4.51 -3.62
CA VAL A 111 -1.36 5.11 -4.72
C VAL A 111 -1.04 6.59 -4.85
N THR A 112 -1.13 7.34 -3.75
CA THR A 112 -0.80 8.77 -3.73
C THR A 112 0.63 9.00 -4.19
N THR A 113 1.58 8.17 -3.76
CA THR A 113 2.98 8.30 -4.12
C THR A 113 3.20 8.17 -5.63
N VAL A 114 2.63 7.17 -6.28
CA VAL A 114 2.81 6.99 -7.74
C VAL A 114 2.09 8.07 -8.56
N LEU A 115 0.95 8.57 -8.06
CA LEU A 115 0.26 9.72 -8.66
C LEU A 115 1.09 11.01 -8.62
N LEU A 116 1.96 11.16 -7.60
CA LEU A 116 2.80 12.33 -7.43
C LEU A 116 4.08 12.24 -8.28
N ILE A 117 4.74 11.09 -8.28
CA ILE A 117 6.04 10.92 -8.94
C ILE A 117 5.89 10.62 -10.44
N GLY A 118 4.88 9.84 -10.84
CA GLY A 118 4.70 9.39 -12.21
C GLY A 118 4.74 10.50 -13.28
N PRO A 119 4.00 11.61 -13.15
CA PRO A 119 4.07 12.73 -14.10
C PRO A 119 5.45 13.36 -14.23
N MET A 120 6.21 13.45 -13.12
CA MET A 120 7.56 13.98 -13.13
C MET A 120 8.54 13.02 -13.83
N THR A 121 8.41 11.73 -13.55
CA THR A 121 9.15 10.67 -14.22
C THR A 121 8.95 10.71 -15.72
N LEU A 122 7.70 10.86 -16.16
CA LEU A 122 7.38 11.02 -17.58
C LEU A 122 8.07 12.21 -18.21
N THR A 123 8.05 13.37 -17.54
CA THR A 123 8.69 14.60 -18.00
C THR A 123 10.22 14.39 -18.16
N VAL A 124 10.84 13.78 -17.15
CA VAL A 124 12.28 13.48 -17.16
C VAL A 124 12.63 12.48 -18.26
N CYS A 125 11.86 11.40 -18.40
CA CYS A 125 12.07 10.39 -19.44
C CYS A 125 11.92 10.96 -20.87
N ARG A 126 10.98 11.87 -21.09
CA ARG A 126 10.81 12.57 -22.37
C ARG A 126 12.03 13.45 -22.71
N LEU A 127 12.53 14.20 -21.75
CA LEU A 127 13.73 15.04 -21.95
C LEU A 127 15.00 14.20 -22.20
N LEU A 128 15.08 13.05 -21.55
CA LEU A 128 16.18 12.09 -21.76
C LEU A 128 16.00 11.25 -23.03
N GLU A 129 14.80 11.24 -23.61
CA GLU A 129 14.38 10.35 -24.71
C GLU A 129 14.62 8.87 -24.38
N VAL A 130 14.25 8.45 -23.15
CA VAL A 130 14.29 7.05 -22.70
C VAL A 130 12.87 6.51 -22.52
N ASP A 131 12.70 5.17 -22.61
CA ASP A 131 11.40 4.51 -22.39
C ASP A 131 10.95 4.67 -20.93
N PRO A 132 9.86 5.42 -20.64
CA PRO A 132 9.38 5.65 -19.28
C PRO A 132 8.82 4.37 -18.63
N VAL A 133 8.44 3.36 -19.41
CA VAL A 133 7.89 2.10 -18.88
C VAL A 133 8.87 1.41 -17.93
N GLN A 134 10.18 1.52 -18.16
CA GLN A 134 11.20 0.95 -17.28
C GLN A 134 11.23 1.66 -15.91
N PHE A 135 11.06 2.98 -15.91
CA PHE A 135 10.99 3.78 -14.69
C PHE A 135 9.68 3.54 -13.95
N PHE A 136 8.56 3.49 -14.68
CA PHE A 136 7.25 3.20 -14.08
C PHE A 136 7.21 1.83 -13.41
N LEU A 137 7.76 0.79 -14.06
CA LEU A 137 7.91 -0.53 -13.44
C LEU A 137 8.71 -0.46 -12.14
N ALA A 138 9.84 0.27 -12.17
CA ALA A 138 10.69 0.41 -10.99
C ALA A 138 9.98 1.17 -9.86
N GLU A 139 9.25 2.24 -10.17
CA GLU A 139 8.51 3.07 -9.20
C GLU A 139 7.31 2.34 -8.60
N ILE A 140 6.54 1.61 -9.41
CA ILE A 140 5.44 0.77 -8.92
C ILE A 140 5.96 -0.20 -7.86
N MET A 141 7.01 -0.96 -8.20
CA MET A 141 7.57 -1.94 -7.27
C MET A 141 8.19 -1.27 -6.04
N ALA A 142 8.85 -0.13 -6.23
CA ALA A 142 9.41 0.64 -5.12
C ALA A 142 8.34 1.20 -4.20
N SER A 143 7.16 1.60 -4.72
CA SER A 143 6.07 2.09 -3.88
C SER A 143 5.48 0.99 -3.00
N ASN A 144 5.27 -0.22 -3.54
CA ASN A 144 4.79 -1.34 -2.75
C ASN A 144 5.84 -1.82 -1.72
N ILE A 145 7.13 -1.90 -2.12
CA ILE A 145 8.23 -2.23 -1.20
C ILE A 145 8.33 -1.18 -0.07
N GLY A 146 8.31 0.12 -0.43
CA GLY A 146 8.39 1.21 0.55
C GLY A 146 7.17 1.27 1.46
N GLY A 147 5.97 1.09 0.89
CA GLY A 147 4.72 1.05 1.64
C GLY A 147 4.68 -0.06 2.70
N THR A 148 5.35 -1.17 2.46
CA THR A 148 5.47 -2.27 3.44
C THR A 148 6.24 -1.86 4.70
N ALA A 149 7.09 -0.83 4.65
CA ALA A 149 8.00 -0.48 5.74
C ALA A 149 7.32 0.08 6.99
N THR A 150 6.12 0.63 6.88
CA THR A 150 5.45 1.35 7.98
C THR A 150 3.97 1.04 8.05
N LEU A 151 3.36 1.41 9.18
CA LEU A 151 1.92 1.28 9.41
C LEU A 151 1.07 2.00 8.35
N ILE A 152 1.50 3.19 7.93
CA ILE A 152 0.70 4.09 7.06
C ILE A 152 1.04 4.00 5.58
N GLY A 153 2.09 3.26 5.22
CA GLY A 153 2.60 3.21 3.85
C GLY A 153 1.75 2.38 2.88
N ASP A 154 0.96 1.44 3.40
CA ASP A 154 0.04 0.63 2.59
C ASP A 154 -1.24 0.34 3.40
N PRO A 155 -2.45 0.45 2.82
CA PRO A 155 -3.71 0.18 3.51
C PRO A 155 -3.77 -1.17 4.25
N PRO A 156 -3.27 -2.30 3.75
CA PRO A 156 -3.14 -3.54 4.49
C PRO A 156 -2.48 -3.40 5.85
N ASN A 157 -1.41 -2.62 5.94
CA ASN A 157 -0.68 -2.41 7.20
C ASN A 157 -1.51 -1.62 8.21
N ILE A 158 -2.27 -0.62 7.74
CA ILE A 158 -3.20 0.14 8.60
C ILE A 158 -4.25 -0.81 9.19
N MET A 159 -4.83 -1.69 8.37
CA MET A 159 -5.84 -2.67 8.79
C MET A 159 -5.26 -3.69 9.78
N ILE A 160 -4.08 -4.25 9.49
CA ILE A 160 -3.37 -5.18 10.38
C ILE A 160 -3.03 -4.49 11.70
N GLY A 161 -2.47 -3.28 11.64
CA GLY A 161 -2.11 -2.50 12.83
C GLY A 161 -3.32 -2.21 13.71
N SER A 162 -4.44 -1.81 13.11
CA SER A 162 -5.70 -1.57 13.83
C SER A 162 -6.21 -2.85 14.51
N ALA A 163 -6.26 -3.97 13.79
CA ALA A 163 -6.80 -5.24 14.29
C ALA A 163 -5.91 -5.93 15.33
N ALA A 164 -4.59 -5.86 15.15
CA ALA A 164 -3.60 -6.50 16.02
C ALA A 164 -3.11 -5.61 17.17
N GLY A 165 -3.54 -4.34 17.22
CA GLY A 165 -3.04 -3.36 18.19
C GLY A 165 -1.57 -3.00 18.00
N LEU A 166 -1.03 -3.14 16.76
CA LEU A 166 0.35 -2.83 16.42
C LEU A 166 0.51 -1.33 16.13
N THR A 167 1.58 -0.77 16.66
CA THR A 167 1.90 0.65 16.52
C THR A 167 2.76 0.91 15.29
N PHE A 168 2.87 2.18 14.88
CA PHE A 168 3.80 2.59 13.84
C PHE A 168 5.24 2.15 14.13
N PHE A 169 5.65 2.21 15.41
CA PHE A 169 6.99 1.81 15.81
C PHE A 169 7.22 0.29 15.65
N ASP A 170 6.19 -0.53 15.87
CA ASP A 170 6.29 -1.98 15.68
C ASP A 170 6.56 -2.32 14.21
N PHE A 171 5.89 -1.65 13.27
CA PHE A 171 6.19 -1.79 11.83
C PHE A 171 7.61 -1.34 11.49
N VAL A 172 8.04 -0.18 12.02
CA VAL A 172 9.42 0.30 11.81
C VAL A 172 10.44 -0.67 12.40
N ALA A 173 10.16 -1.30 13.53
CA ALA A 173 11.08 -2.25 14.18
C ALA A 173 11.12 -3.63 13.49
N VAL A 174 10.03 -4.05 12.85
CA VAL A 174 9.92 -5.38 12.23
C VAL A 174 10.06 -5.32 10.72
N ASP A 175 9.27 -4.51 10.02
CA ASP A 175 9.21 -4.54 8.55
C ASP A 175 10.28 -3.64 7.91
N THR A 176 10.61 -2.47 8.49
CA THR A 176 11.62 -1.58 7.88
C THR A 176 12.98 -2.25 7.68
N PRO A 177 13.55 -3.03 8.62
CA PRO A 177 14.85 -3.67 8.41
C PRO A 177 14.89 -4.60 7.19
N VAL A 178 13.87 -5.44 7.02
CA VAL A 178 13.82 -6.33 5.87
C VAL A 178 13.53 -5.57 4.58
N VAL A 179 12.71 -4.52 4.62
CA VAL A 179 12.43 -3.65 3.47
C VAL A 179 13.69 -2.97 2.95
N ILE A 180 14.60 -2.52 3.83
CA ILE A 180 15.89 -1.96 3.41
C ILE A 180 16.72 -2.99 2.66
N VAL A 181 16.78 -4.24 3.13
CA VAL A 181 17.50 -5.33 2.45
C VAL A 181 16.84 -5.63 1.09
N ILE A 182 15.52 -5.73 1.06
CA ILE A 182 14.73 -5.96 -0.15
C ILE A 182 14.96 -4.84 -1.17
N LEU A 183 14.95 -3.59 -0.74
CA LEU A 183 15.17 -2.43 -1.62
C LEU A 183 16.59 -2.46 -2.22
N GLY A 184 17.59 -2.84 -1.42
CA GLY A 184 18.97 -3.04 -1.92
C GLY A 184 19.06 -4.16 -2.96
N ALA A 185 18.43 -5.30 -2.71
CA ALA A 185 18.35 -6.41 -3.65
C ALA A 185 17.60 -6.02 -4.94
N PHE A 186 16.48 -5.30 -4.80
CA PHE A 186 15.70 -4.77 -5.91
C PHE A 186 16.52 -3.83 -6.81
N ILE A 187 17.23 -2.86 -6.23
CA ILE A 187 18.13 -1.98 -6.99
C ILE A 187 19.21 -2.80 -7.71
N GLY A 188 19.76 -3.86 -7.08
CA GLY A 188 20.67 -4.79 -7.71
C GLY A 188 20.07 -5.49 -8.93
N VAL A 189 18.83 -5.96 -8.85
CA VAL A 189 18.10 -6.56 -9.98
C VAL A 189 17.88 -5.52 -11.09
N LEU A 190 17.45 -4.31 -10.75
CA LEU A 190 17.29 -3.23 -11.73
C LEU A 190 18.62 -2.87 -12.43
N TYR A 191 19.75 -2.93 -11.73
CA TYR A 191 21.05 -2.72 -12.34
C TYR A 191 21.37 -3.78 -13.41
N VAL A 192 21.06 -5.02 -13.13
CA VAL A 192 21.26 -6.12 -14.09
C VAL A 192 20.36 -5.98 -15.31
N LEU A 193 19.10 -5.59 -15.09
CA LEU A 193 18.10 -5.46 -16.17
C LEU A 193 18.34 -4.21 -17.04
N TYR A 194 18.60 -3.06 -16.41
CA TYR A 194 18.58 -1.75 -17.05
C TYR A 194 19.89 -0.96 -16.92
N GLY A 195 20.65 -1.11 -15.83
CA GLY A 195 21.73 -0.22 -15.46
C GLY A 195 22.81 -0.04 -16.53
N ARG A 196 23.13 -1.11 -17.28
CA ARG A 196 24.12 -1.07 -18.37
C ARG A 196 23.55 -0.61 -19.71
N ARG A 197 22.23 -0.55 -19.85
CA ARG A 197 21.54 -0.23 -21.12
C ARG A 197 21.05 1.21 -21.18
N LEU A 198 20.91 1.85 -20.03
CA LEU A 198 20.44 3.22 -19.90
C LEU A 198 21.60 4.18 -20.16
N THR A 199 21.77 4.55 -21.45
CA THR A 199 22.76 5.55 -21.87
C THR A 199 22.07 6.66 -22.63
N VAL A 200 22.50 7.89 -22.41
CA VAL A 200 21.98 9.10 -23.08
C VAL A 200 23.13 10.02 -23.48
N THR A 201 22.89 10.90 -24.44
CA THR A 201 23.88 11.85 -24.89
C THR A 201 24.06 13.00 -23.88
N PRO A 202 25.23 13.67 -23.89
CA PRO A 202 25.48 14.81 -23.01
C PRO A 202 24.49 15.97 -23.21
N GLU A 203 23.96 16.15 -24.42
CA GLU A 203 22.96 17.18 -24.74
C GLU A 203 21.66 16.93 -24.00
N ARG A 204 21.19 15.67 -23.95
CA ARG A 204 19.98 15.27 -23.19
C ARG A 204 20.18 15.39 -21.70
N GLN A 205 21.37 15.03 -21.21
CA GLN A 205 21.71 15.26 -19.79
C GLN A 205 21.65 16.77 -19.46
N ALA A 206 22.19 17.61 -20.32
CA ALA A 206 22.13 19.07 -20.13
C ALA A 206 20.69 19.60 -20.15
N ALA A 207 19.83 19.06 -21.03
CA ALA A 207 18.41 19.45 -21.11
C ALA A 207 17.68 19.17 -19.79
N VAL A 208 17.88 17.99 -19.19
CA VAL A 208 17.26 17.64 -17.90
C VAL A 208 17.86 18.46 -16.75
N MET A 209 19.17 18.75 -16.80
CA MET A 209 19.84 19.60 -15.80
C MET A 209 19.39 21.07 -15.86
N ALA A 210 18.81 21.52 -16.97
CA ALA A 210 18.23 22.87 -17.12
C ALA A 210 16.90 23.04 -16.37
N LEU A 211 16.24 21.95 -15.93
CA LEU A 211 15.04 22.03 -15.09
C LEU A 211 15.36 22.82 -13.80
N SER A 212 14.43 23.67 -13.37
CA SER A 212 14.58 24.46 -12.15
C SER A 212 13.73 23.88 -11.05
N GLU A 213 14.35 23.30 -10.01
CA GLU A 213 13.64 22.79 -8.85
C GLU A 213 12.84 23.86 -8.10
N ARG A 214 13.33 25.12 -8.11
CA ARG A 214 12.66 26.25 -7.44
C ARG A 214 11.42 26.71 -8.18
N ALA A 215 11.33 26.48 -9.49
CA ALA A 215 10.15 26.85 -10.28
C ALA A 215 8.92 26.01 -9.90
N GLU A 216 9.13 24.82 -9.36
CA GLU A 216 8.06 23.93 -8.91
C GLU A 216 7.46 24.33 -7.55
N ILE A 217 8.16 25.15 -6.79
CA ILE A 217 7.66 25.65 -5.50
C ILE A 217 6.55 26.67 -5.75
N LYS A 218 5.30 26.23 -5.57
CA LYS A 218 4.11 27.09 -5.81
C LYS A 218 3.92 28.17 -4.74
N SER A 219 4.41 27.90 -3.51
CA SER A 219 4.36 28.83 -2.39
C SER A 219 5.40 28.45 -1.35
N GLU A 220 6.37 29.35 -1.08
CA GLU A 220 7.39 29.10 -0.05
C GLU A 220 6.82 28.98 1.37
N GLY A 221 5.78 29.76 1.67
CA GLY A 221 5.08 29.69 2.95
C GLY A 221 4.42 28.35 3.16
N LEU A 222 3.68 27.87 2.13
CA LEU A 222 3.04 26.56 2.19
C LEU A 222 4.08 25.41 2.24
N LEU A 223 5.18 25.55 1.52
CA LEU A 223 6.28 24.56 1.57
C LEU A 223 6.82 24.39 2.98
N ARG A 224 7.12 25.51 3.68
CA ARG A 224 7.59 25.47 5.08
C ARG A 224 6.57 24.82 6.00
N ILE A 225 5.29 25.21 5.89
CA ILE A 225 4.19 24.60 6.65
C ILE A 225 4.13 23.10 6.36
N SER A 226 4.16 22.69 5.09
CA SER A 226 4.07 21.29 4.68
C SER A 226 5.23 20.45 5.24
N VAL A 227 6.47 20.95 5.19
CA VAL A 227 7.64 20.25 5.75
C VAL A 227 7.50 20.09 7.28
N VAL A 228 7.16 21.17 7.99
CA VAL A 228 6.96 21.10 9.43
C VAL A 228 5.84 20.13 9.80
N MET A 229 4.72 20.20 9.08
CA MET A 229 3.57 19.32 9.33
C MET A 229 3.84 17.86 8.99
N LEU A 230 4.65 17.56 7.94
CA LEU A 230 5.11 16.21 7.63
C LEU A 230 5.96 15.64 8.78
N VAL A 231 6.86 16.43 9.35
CA VAL A 231 7.64 16.01 10.51
C VAL A 231 6.74 15.78 11.72
N LEU A 232 5.80 16.70 11.99
CA LEU A 232 4.91 16.59 13.15
C LEU A 232 3.95 15.39 13.04
N VAL A 233 3.38 15.10 11.86
CA VAL A 233 2.50 13.94 11.69
C VAL A 233 3.28 12.63 11.81
N THR A 234 4.50 12.57 11.27
CA THR A 234 5.37 11.40 11.43
C THR A 234 5.71 11.16 12.91
N LEU A 235 6.08 12.22 13.64
CA LEU A 235 6.29 12.13 15.09
C LEU A 235 5.02 11.74 15.84
N GLY A 236 3.86 12.25 15.43
CA GLY A 236 2.57 11.86 15.98
C GLY A 236 2.31 10.35 15.81
N PHE A 237 2.55 9.81 14.62
CA PHE A 237 2.46 8.36 14.39
C PHE A 237 3.51 7.55 15.17
N MET A 238 4.72 8.05 15.35
CA MET A 238 5.72 7.36 16.17
C MET A 238 5.33 7.32 17.66
N LEU A 239 4.65 8.33 18.15
CA LEU A 239 4.30 8.48 19.56
C LEU A 239 2.89 8.01 19.92
N HIS A 240 2.01 7.74 18.94
CA HIS A 240 0.60 7.45 19.18
C HIS A 240 0.39 6.27 20.14
N GLY A 241 1.19 5.20 20.00
CA GLY A 241 1.11 4.04 20.88
C GLY A 241 1.48 4.37 22.35
N GLN A 242 2.50 5.20 22.57
CA GLN A 242 2.90 5.65 23.92
C GLN A 242 1.89 6.61 24.54
N LEU A 243 1.21 7.39 23.72
CA LEU A 243 0.17 8.34 24.14
C LEU A 243 -1.20 7.68 24.30
N HIS A 244 -1.33 6.40 23.96
CA HIS A 244 -2.61 5.67 23.91
C HIS A 244 -3.67 6.37 23.06
N ILE A 245 -3.25 6.94 21.91
CA ILE A 245 -4.10 7.63 20.96
C ILE A 245 -4.23 6.75 19.70
N GLU A 246 -5.45 6.58 19.19
CA GLU A 246 -5.68 5.88 17.93
C GLU A 246 -4.99 6.58 16.75
N SER A 247 -4.49 5.81 15.80
CA SER A 247 -3.77 6.36 14.65
C SER A 247 -4.65 7.29 13.79
N CYS A 248 -5.96 7.05 13.72
CA CYS A 248 -6.91 7.93 13.02
C CYS A 248 -6.98 9.33 13.63
N VAL A 249 -6.83 9.46 14.95
CA VAL A 249 -6.83 10.77 15.62
C VAL A 249 -5.61 11.58 15.21
N VAL A 250 -4.45 10.93 15.04
CA VAL A 250 -3.23 11.58 14.53
C VAL A 250 -3.45 12.07 13.11
N ALA A 251 -3.98 11.21 12.22
CA ALA A 251 -4.22 11.53 10.82
C ALA A 251 -5.22 12.68 10.65
N LEU A 252 -6.38 12.59 11.29
CA LEU A 252 -7.43 13.61 11.23
C LEU A 252 -6.98 14.91 11.89
N GLY A 253 -6.27 14.82 13.03
CA GLY A 253 -5.68 15.97 13.73
C GLY A 253 -4.67 16.70 12.85
N ALA A 254 -3.80 15.97 12.15
CA ALA A 254 -2.83 16.54 11.21
C ALA A 254 -3.53 17.21 10.01
N ALA A 255 -4.57 16.59 9.45
CA ALA A 255 -5.38 17.17 8.37
C ALA A 255 -6.05 18.47 8.82
N GLY A 256 -6.68 18.47 9.98
CA GLY A 256 -7.29 19.68 10.56
C GLY A 256 -6.26 20.79 10.81
N ALA A 257 -5.12 20.44 11.43
CA ALA A 257 -4.07 21.39 11.75
C ALA A 257 -3.45 22.03 10.49
N ILE A 258 -3.13 21.23 9.46
CA ILE A 258 -2.56 21.77 8.21
C ILE A 258 -3.54 22.68 7.49
N LEU A 259 -4.83 22.32 7.45
CA LEU A 259 -5.88 23.14 6.85
C LEU A 259 -6.03 24.49 7.55
N LEU A 260 -6.04 24.50 8.90
CA LEU A 260 -6.14 25.70 9.72
C LEU A 260 -4.92 26.63 9.53
N VAL A 261 -3.71 26.07 9.63
CA VAL A 261 -2.47 26.85 9.54
C VAL A 261 -2.24 27.37 8.12
N SER A 262 -2.53 26.56 7.10
CA SER A 262 -2.36 26.95 5.70
C SER A 262 -3.50 27.81 5.15
N ARG A 263 -4.61 27.93 5.90
CA ARG A 263 -5.84 28.64 5.48
C ARG A 263 -6.35 28.19 4.11
N ARG A 264 -6.21 26.90 3.81
CA ARG A 264 -6.70 26.32 2.55
C ARG A 264 -8.19 25.99 2.66
N ASN A 265 -8.85 25.96 1.49
CA ASN A 265 -10.27 25.63 1.43
C ASN A 265 -10.46 24.13 1.72
N ILE A 266 -11.24 23.84 2.76
CA ILE A 266 -11.57 22.47 3.17
C ILE A 266 -12.36 21.72 2.09
N GLU A 267 -13.26 22.39 1.37
CA GLU A 267 -14.05 21.76 0.32
C GLU A 267 -13.18 21.21 -0.81
N HIS A 268 -12.12 21.96 -1.17
CA HIS A 268 -11.16 21.50 -2.15
C HIS A 268 -10.40 20.27 -1.67
N SER A 269 -9.99 20.23 -0.40
CA SER A 269 -9.28 19.07 0.18
C SER A 269 -10.20 17.86 0.34
N LEU A 270 -11.45 18.06 0.73
CA LEU A 270 -12.47 17.01 0.78
C LEU A 270 -12.76 16.41 -0.60
N ALA A 271 -12.76 17.24 -1.65
CA ALA A 271 -12.95 16.77 -3.02
C ALA A 271 -11.78 15.93 -3.55
N GLN A 272 -10.60 16.01 -2.92
CA GLN A 272 -9.44 15.17 -3.25
C GLN A 272 -9.41 13.83 -2.50
N VAL A 273 -10.30 13.65 -1.51
CA VAL A 273 -10.44 12.37 -0.81
C VAL A 273 -11.07 11.35 -1.76
N GLU A 274 -10.47 10.17 -1.82
CA GLU A 274 -10.98 9.05 -2.62
C GLU A 274 -12.19 8.37 -1.91
N TRP A 275 -13.34 9.05 -1.91
CA TRP A 275 -14.56 8.56 -1.28
C TRP A 275 -14.98 7.17 -1.77
N THR A 276 -14.67 6.86 -3.03
CA THR A 276 -14.92 5.52 -3.60
C THR A 276 -14.12 4.44 -2.89
N THR A 277 -12.87 4.72 -2.54
CA THR A 277 -12.00 3.82 -1.79
C THR A 277 -12.50 3.65 -0.36
N LEU A 278 -12.83 4.73 0.35
CA LEU A 278 -13.39 4.64 1.71
C LEU A 278 -14.72 3.88 1.75
N THR A 279 -15.60 4.12 0.79
CA THR A 279 -16.89 3.43 0.67
C THR A 279 -16.70 1.94 0.37
N PHE A 280 -15.73 1.61 -0.49
CA PHE A 280 -15.35 0.23 -0.77
C PHE A 280 -14.90 -0.51 0.50
N PHE A 281 -14.03 0.10 1.30
CA PHE A 281 -13.59 -0.49 2.58
C PHE A 281 -14.74 -0.71 3.55
N ALA A 282 -15.59 0.30 3.74
CA ALA A 282 -16.73 0.18 4.63
C ALA A 282 -17.65 -0.98 4.25
N GLY A 283 -17.98 -1.11 2.95
CA GLY A 283 -18.80 -2.21 2.45
C GLY A 283 -18.11 -3.57 2.60
N LEU A 284 -16.82 -3.64 2.33
CA LEU A 284 -16.02 -4.87 2.47
C LEU A 284 -15.95 -5.35 3.92
N PHE A 285 -15.75 -4.45 4.88
CA PHE A 285 -15.76 -4.80 6.31
C PHE A 285 -17.08 -5.42 6.74
N ILE A 286 -18.22 -4.91 6.27
CA ILE A 286 -19.55 -5.48 6.55
C ILE A 286 -19.66 -6.89 5.96
N ILE A 287 -19.26 -7.10 4.71
CA ILE A 287 -19.36 -8.40 4.04
C ILE A 287 -18.48 -9.45 4.76
N VAL A 288 -17.25 -9.09 5.11
CA VAL A 288 -16.33 -9.98 5.83
C VAL A 288 -16.77 -10.19 7.28
N GLY A 289 -17.30 -9.16 7.94
CA GLY A 289 -17.89 -9.27 9.26
C GLY A 289 -19.01 -10.32 9.32
N ALA A 290 -19.86 -10.39 8.28
CA ALA A 290 -20.90 -11.41 8.19
C ALA A 290 -20.35 -12.84 8.07
N LEU A 291 -19.21 -13.03 7.42
CA LEU A 291 -18.52 -14.34 7.40
C LEU A 291 -18.05 -14.73 8.82
N SER A 292 -17.65 -13.77 9.62
CA SER A 292 -17.26 -13.98 11.02
C SER A 292 -18.49 -14.38 11.86
N GLU A 293 -19.56 -13.59 11.80
CA GLU A 293 -20.80 -13.84 12.54
C GLU A 293 -21.45 -15.20 12.21
N THR A 294 -21.35 -15.62 10.95
CA THR A 294 -21.92 -16.91 10.51
C THR A 294 -21.01 -18.11 10.78
N GLY A 295 -19.85 -17.91 11.41
CA GLY A 295 -18.89 -18.98 11.73
C GLY A 295 -18.10 -19.50 10.51
N THR A 296 -18.19 -18.86 9.37
CA THR A 296 -17.42 -19.25 8.17
C THR A 296 -15.91 -19.07 8.38
N ILE A 297 -15.53 -17.98 9.04
CA ILE A 297 -14.13 -17.66 9.35
C ILE A 297 -13.49 -18.75 10.23
N SER A 298 -14.20 -19.23 11.23
CA SER A 298 -13.68 -20.29 12.12
C SER A 298 -13.40 -21.58 11.35
N LEU A 299 -14.27 -21.96 10.39
CA LEU A 299 -14.03 -23.12 9.55
C LEU A 299 -12.75 -23.01 8.71
N VAL A 300 -12.46 -21.80 8.19
CA VAL A 300 -11.24 -21.54 7.42
C VAL A 300 -10.01 -21.56 8.35
N ALA A 301 -10.12 -20.97 9.53
CA ALA A 301 -9.04 -21.00 10.53
C ALA A 301 -8.72 -22.42 10.97
N ASP A 302 -9.74 -23.23 11.29
CA ASP A 302 -9.57 -24.64 11.66
C ASP A 302 -8.96 -25.46 10.52
N ALA A 303 -9.37 -25.23 9.28
CA ALA A 303 -8.78 -25.90 8.14
C ALA A 303 -7.28 -25.56 7.98
N LEU A 304 -6.92 -24.29 8.18
CA LEU A 304 -5.54 -23.84 8.11
C LEU A 304 -4.69 -24.45 9.24
N ILE A 305 -5.20 -24.45 10.48
CA ILE A 305 -4.58 -25.10 11.64
C ILE A 305 -4.38 -26.60 11.37
N ASN A 306 -5.39 -27.28 10.84
CA ASN A 306 -5.30 -28.72 10.54
C ASN A 306 -4.25 -29.02 9.45
N VAL A 307 -4.16 -28.21 8.39
CA VAL A 307 -3.19 -28.37 7.31
C VAL A 307 -1.76 -28.14 7.80
N THR A 308 -1.56 -27.19 8.74
CA THR A 308 -0.25 -26.87 9.30
C THR A 308 0.08 -27.67 10.57
N GLY A 309 -0.85 -28.53 11.02
CA GLY A 309 -0.67 -29.30 12.25
C GLY A 309 -0.62 -28.44 13.53
N GLY A 310 -1.08 -27.18 13.48
CA GLY A 310 -0.97 -26.22 14.58
C GLY A 310 0.45 -25.66 14.79
N ASP A 311 1.39 -25.95 13.90
CA ASP A 311 2.75 -25.42 13.97
C ASP A 311 2.77 -23.96 13.49
N THR A 312 3.08 -23.03 14.40
CA THR A 312 3.13 -21.59 14.11
C THR A 312 4.16 -21.26 13.03
N PHE A 313 5.31 -21.92 13.04
CA PHE A 313 6.37 -21.67 12.07
C PHE A 313 5.96 -22.09 10.66
N LEU A 314 5.39 -23.29 10.50
CA LEU A 314 4.86 -23.74 9.22
C LEU A 314 3.71 -22.85 8.75
N THR A 315 2.82 -22.47 9.67
CA THR A 315 1.69 -21.55 9.39
C THR A 315 2.20 -20.19 8.90
N MET A 316 3.23 -19.64 9.54
CA MET A 316 3.87 -18.38 9.14
C MET A 316 4.39 -18.44 7.69
N LEU A 317 5.08 -19.52 7.31
CA LEU A 317 5.59 -19.67 5.95
C LEU A 317 4.45 -19.88 4.93
N VAL A 318 3.45 -20.69 5.25
CA VAL A 318 2.27 -20.91 4.39
C VAL A 318 1.53 -19.60 4.18
N LEU A 319 1.34 -18.81 5.23
CA LEU A 319 0.70 -17.50 5.13
C LEU A 319 1.54 -16.51 4.34
N LEU A 320 2.84 -16.44 4.54
CA LEU A 320 3.71 -15.53 3.79
C LEU A 320 3.64 -15.78 2.28
N PHE A 321 3.91 -17.01 1.85
CA PHE A 321 3.90 -17.37 0.42
C PHE A 321 2.49 -17.40 -0.16
N GLY A 322 1.52 -17.93 0.59
CA GLY A 322 0.13 -17.97 0.18
C GLY A 322 -0.44 -16.57 0.00
N SER A 323 -0.20 -15.68 0.96
CA SER A 323 -0.62 -14.29 0.87
C SER A 323 0.01 -13.57 -0.32
N ALA A 324 1.30 -13.77 -0.57
CA ALA A 324 1.98 -13.16 -1.70
C ALA A 324 1.43 -13.61 -3.04
N VAL A 325 1.21 -14.92 -3.21
CA VAL A 325 0.67 -15.45 -4.47
C VAL A 325 -0.78 -15.01 -4.68
N ILE A 326 -1.61 -15.06 -3.64
CA ILE A 326 -3.02 -14.65 -3.76
C ILE A 326 -3.10 -13.14 -4.02
N SER A 327 -2.37 -12.32 -3.25
CA SER A 327 -2.33 -10.86 -3.42
C SER A 327 -1.76 -10.43 -4.78
N ALA A 328 -0.95 -11.25 -5.43
CA ALA A 328 -0.51 -10.96 -6.80
C ALA A 328 -1.65 -10.92 -7.81
N PHE A 329 -2.72 -11.68 -7.58
CA PHE A 329 -3.87 -11.79 -8.50
C PHE A 329 -5.17 -11.19 -7.95
N LEU A 330 -5.20 -10.94 -6.65
CA LEU A 330 -6.29 -10.29 -5.93
C LEU A 330 -5.75 -9.03 -5.28
N ASP A 331 -6.44 -7.90 -5.42
CA ASP A 331 -6.05 -6.64 -4.74
C ASP A 331 -5.75 -6.94 -3.24
N ASN A 332 -4.68 -6.37 -2.73
CA ASN A 332 -4.16 -6.60 -1.38
C ASN A 332 -5.20 -6.33 -0.28
N ILE A 333 -6.10 -5.39 -0.47
CA ILE A 333 -7.09 -4.94 0.51
C ILE A 333 -8.16 -6.01 0.81
N PRO A 334 -8.92 -6.56 -0.17
CA PRO A 334 -9.91 -7.61 0.10
C PRO A 334 -9.30 -8.84 0.75
N PHE A 335 -8.08 -9.17 0.37
CA PHE A 335 -7.39 -10.31 0.93
C PHE A 335 -7.08 -10.11 2.42
N VAL A 336 -6.49 -8.97 2.80
CA VAL A 336 -6.18 -8.66 4.20
C VAL A 336 -7.45 -8.56 5.05
N ALA A 337 -8.51 -7.91 4.55
CA ALA A 337 -9.79 -7.84 5.25
C ALA A 337 -10.30 -9.23 5.64
N THR A 338 -10.09 -10.24 4.78
CA THR A 338 -10.48 -11.63 5.05
C THR A 338 -9.50 -12.33 6.00
N MET A 339 -8.21 -12.05 5.89
CA MET A 339 -7.18 -12.69 6.72
C MET A 339 -7.21 -12.25 8.17
N ILE A 340 -7.55 -10.99 8.45
CA ILE A 340 -7.61 -10.46 9.81
C ILE A 340 -8.51 -11.29 10.73
N PRO A 341 -9.80 -11.52 10.44
CA PRO A 341 -10.65 -12.31 11.32
C PRO A 341 -10.22 -13.79 11.39
N ILE A 342 -9.56 -14.34 10.35
CA ILE A 342 -8.97 -15.69 10.39
C ILE A 342 -7.86 -15.74 11.46
N LEU A 343 -6.93 -14.77 11.44
CA LEU A 343 -5.85 -14.71 12.43
C LEU A 343 -6.39 -14.49 13.85
N LEU A 344 -7.40 -13.64 14.02
CA LEU A 344 -8.08 -13.44 15.32
C LEU A 344 -8.75 -14.72 15.80
N SER A 345 -9.38 -15.49 14.92
CA SER A 345 -9.96 -16.80 15.24
C SER A 345 -8.88 -17.81 15.66
N MET A 346 -7.73 -17.82 14.97
CA MET A 346 -6.57 -18.67 15.37
C MET A 346 -6.01 -18.25 16.73
N ALA A 347 -5.91 -16.95 17.01
CA ALA A 347 -5.50 -16.45 18.33
C ALA A 347 -6.45 -16.93 19.45
N ALA A 348 -7.75 -16.97 19.18
CA ALA A 348 -8.76 -17.46 20.13
C ALA A 348 -8.59 -18.96 20.49
N THR A 349 -7.93 -19.75 19.64
CA THR A 349 -7.56 -21.16 19.96
C THR A 349 -6.30 -21.27 20.83
N GLY A 350 -5.64 -20.14 21.16
CA GLY A 350 -4.41 -20.10 21.95
C GLY A 350 -3.12 -20.18 21.12
N MET A 351 -3.21 -20.11 19.79
CA MET A 351 -2.03 -20.05 18.91
C MET A 351 -1.35 -18.68 19.02
N ASP A 352 -0.01 -18.63 19.06
CA ASP A 352 0.72 -17.38 18.93
C ASP A 352 0.66 -16.89 17.47
N VAL A 353 -0.14 -15.85 17.24
CA VAL A 353 -0.32 -15.25 15.93
C VAL A 353 0.63 -14.07 15.65
N THR A 354 1.52 -13.74 16.61
CA THR A 354 2.44 -12.60 16.45
C THR A 354 3.28 -12.71 15.17
N PRO A 355 3.95 -13.84 14.86
CA PRO A 355 4.68 -13.97 13.61
C PRO A 355 3.79 -13.99 12.36
N LEU A 356 2.53 -14.39 12.54
CA LEU A 356 1.59 -14.53 11.44
C LEU A 356 1.12 -13.18 10.90
N TRP A 357 0.98 -12.17 11.78
CA TRP A 357 0.67 -10.80 11.36
C TRP A 357 1.73 -10.25 10.41
N TRP A 358 3.00 -10.44 10.75
CA TRP A 358 4.12 -10.00 9.92
C TRP A 358 4.24 -10.80 8.61
N ALA A 359 3.94 -12.09 8.66
CA ALA A 359 3.90 -12.93 7.47
C ALA A 359 2.83 -12.45 6.48
N VAL A 360 1.64 -12.09 6.97
CA VAL A 360 0.55 -11.56 6.14
C VAL A 360 0.90 -10.15 5.64
N SER A 361 1.41 -9.25 6.50
CA SER A 361 1.85 -7.90 6.09
C SER A 361 2.85 -7.96 4.93
N LEU A 362 3.99 -8.64 5.15
CA LEU A 362 5.04 -8.77 4.14
C LEU A 362 4.55 -9.52 2.89
N GLY A 363 3.79 -10.59 3.08
CA GLY A 363 3.27 -11.39 1.98
C GLY A 363 2.33 -10.59 1.07
N VAL A 364 1.39 -9.88 1.67
CA VAL A 364 0.36 -9.13 0.92
C VAL A 364 0.94 -7.92 0.21
N CYS A 365 1.67 -7.07 0.94
CA CYS A 365 2.22 -5.83 0.37
C CYS A 365 3.25 -6.11 -0.73
N LEU A 366 4.15 -7.08 -0.52
CA LEU A 366 5.12 -7.48 -1.54
C LEU A 366 4.48 -8.30 -2.66
N GLY A 367 3.40 -9.04 -2.37
CA GLY A 367 2.59 -9.77 -3.33
C GLY A 367 2.03 -8.89 -4.42
N GLY A 368 1.65 -7.65 -4.08
CA GLY A 368 1.20 -6.63 -5.03
C GLY A 368 2.17 -6.37 -6.19
N ASN A 369 3.46 -6.69 -6.03
CA ASN A 369 4.45 -6.59 -7.11
C ASN A 369 4.36 -7.73 -8.15
N GLY A 370 3.58 -8.79 -7.90
CA GLY A 370 3.55 -9.97 -8.75
C GLY A 370 2.86 -9.77 -10.09
N THR A 371 1.78 -8.99 -10.12
CA THR A 371 1.04 -8.68 -11.36
C THR A 371 0.58 -7.22 -11.40
N LEU A 372 0.13 -6.79 -12.58
CA LEU A 372 -0.36 -5.42 -12.77
C LEU A 372 -1.63 -5.13 -11.94
N ILE A 373 -2.44 -6.13 -11.65
CA ILE A 373 -3.69 -6.01 -10.87
C ILE A 373 -3.50 -6.28 -9.38
N GLY A 374 -2.28 -6.66 -8.94
CA GLY A 374 -2.00 -7.03 -7.55
C GLY A 374 -2.05 -5.87 -6.55
N ALA A 375 -1.96 -4.63 -7.02
CA ALA A 375 -2.14 -3.44 -6.19
C ALA A 375 -2.73 -2.29 -7.00
N SER A 376 -3.54 -1.45 -6.36
CA SER A 376 -4.17 -0.28 -7.00
C SER A 376 -3.15 0.70 -7.58
N ALA A 377 -2.01 0.91 -6.92
CA ALA A 377 -0.92 1.76 -7.41
C ALA A 377 -0.37 1.34 -8.78
N ASN A 378 -0.32 0.02 -9.04
CA ASN A 378 0.16 -0.53 -10.30
C ASN A 378 -0.75 -0.10 -11.47
N VAL A 379 -2.06 -0.25 -11.28
CA VAL A 379 -3.07 0.10 -12.29
C VAL A 379 -3.06 1.60 -12.56
N VAL A 380 -2.99 2.41 -11.50
CA VAL A 380 -2.98 3.88 -11.61
C VAL A 380 -1.80 4.37 -12.45
N LEU A 381 -0.59 3.89 -12.19
CA LEU A 381 0.59 4.32 -12.95
C LEU A 381 0.59 3.76 -14.38
N ALA A 382 0.04 2.55 -14.59
CA ALA A 382 -0.16 2.00 -15.93
C ALA A 382 -1.17 2.82 -16.74
N ASP A 383 -2.23 3.34 -16.12
CA ASP A 383 -3.19 4.22 -16.76
C ASP A 383 -2.58 5.58 -17.14
N ILE A 384 -1.74 6.16 -16.28
CA ILE A 384 -0.96 7.36 -16.59
C ILE A 384 -0.09 7.09 -17.83
N ALA A 385 0.66 5.98 -17.83
CA ALA A 385 1.49 5.59 -18.98
C ALA A 385 0.67 5.46 -20.27
N LYS A 386 -0.47 4.76 -20.20
CA LYS A 386 -1.37 4.51 -21.34
C LYS A 386 -1.93 5.80 -21.94
N ARG A 387 -2.36 6.76 -21.12
CA ARG A 387 -2.87 8.08 -21.58
C ARG A 387 -1.82 8.87 -22.36
N GLU A 388 -0.55 8.62 -22.07
CA GLU A 388 0.60 9.28 -22.68
C GLU A 388 1.22 8.47 -23.83
N GLY A 389 0.54 7.39 -24.25
CA GLY A 389 0.93 6.55 -25.39
C GLY A 389 1.96 5.47 -25.09
N TYR A 390 2.23 5.20 -23.81
CA TYR A 390 3.14 4.14 -23.37
C TYR A 390 2.34 2.95 -22.81
N GLU A 391 2.52 1.79 -23.36
CA GLU A 391 1.75 0.61 -22.97
C GLU A 391 2.53 -0.28 -21.99
N LEU A 392 2.04 -0.35 -20.75
CA LEU A 392 2.49 -1.29 -19.73
C LEU A 392 1.53 -2.48 -19.70
N THR A 393 1.79 -3.49 -20.56
CA THR A 393 0.94 -4.67 -20.63
C THR A 393 1.07 -5.58 -19.42
N PHE A 394 -0.01 -6.30 -19.08
CA PHE A 394 0.00 -7.32 -18.03
C PHE A 394 1.15 -8.33 -18.19
N ALA A 395 1.36 -8.83 -19.43
CA ALA A 395 2.42 -9.80 -19.70
C ALA A 395 3.84 -9.23 -19.49
N ARG A 396 4.07 -7.96 -19.85
CA ARG A 396 5.36 -7.28 -19.62
C ARG A 396 5.60 -7.10 -18.13
N PHE A 397 4.58 -6.69 -17.38
CA PHE A 397 4.65 -6.54 -15.93
C PHE A 397 4.93 -7.89 -15.26
N PHE A 398 4.13 -8.92 -15.57
CA PHE A 398 4.22 -10.26 -14.98
C PHE A 398 5.61 -10.89 -15.14
N LYS A 399 6.21 -10.77 -16.32
CA LYS A 399 7.54 -11.34 -16.61
C LYS A 399 8.64 -10.76 -15.71
N ILE A 400 8.50 -9.53 -15.25
CA ILE A 400 9.48 -8.83 -14.42
C ILE A 400 9.04 -8.85 -12.96
N GLY A 401 7.78 -8.53 -12.70
CA GLY A 401 7.24 -8.37 -11.36
C GLY A 401 7.14 -9.67 -10.59
N PHE A 402 6.64 -10.74 -11.20
CA PHE A 402 6.44 -12.01 -10.50
C PHE A 402 7.75 -12.63 -9.99
N PRO A 403 8.85 -12.69 -10.77
CA PRO A 403 10.15 -13.12 -10.24
C PRO A 403 10.71 -12.21 -9.13
N ILE A 404 10.53 -10.89 -9.26
CA ILE A 404 10.95 -9.93 -8.22
C ILE A 404 10.13 -10.12 -6.95
N MET A 405 8.81 -10.31 -7.07
CA MET A 405 7.93 -10.64 -5.94
C MET A 405 8.42 -11.90 -5.23
N LEU A 406 8.69 -12.99 -5.95
CA LEU A 406 9.21 -14.22 -5.34
C LEU A 406 10.55 -14.01 -4.64
N LEU A 407 11.46 -13.23 -5.21
CA LEU A 407 12.74 -12.87 -4.58
C LEU A 407 12.52 -12.10 -3.27
N THR A 408 11.67 -11.07 -3.30
CA THR A 408 11.40 -10.23 -2.12
C THR A 408 10.72 -11.02 -1.01
N VAL A 409 9.79 -11.91 -1.35
CA VAL A 409 9.12 -12.82 -0.40
C VAL A 409 10.09 -13.86 0.16
N ALA A 410 11.02 -14.39 -0.65
CA ALA A 410 12.06 -15.31 -0.15
C ALA A 410 13.02 -14.62 0.83
N ILE A 411 13.39 -13.34 0.60
CA ILE A 411 14.15 -12.55 1.56
C ILE A 411 13.35 -12.36 2.85
N SER A 412 12.05 -12.06 2.75
CA SER A 412 11.15 -11.93 3.89
C SER A 412 11.03 -13.24 4.67
N ALA A 413 10.93 -14.39 3.98
CA ALA A 413 10.92 -15.70 4.60
C ALA A 413 12.19 -15.94 5.44
N ALA A 414 13.37 -15.70 4.83
CA ALA A 414 14.64 -15.84 5.55
C ALA A 414 14.70 -14.92 6.78
N TYR A 415 14.25 -13.68 6.65
CA TYR A 415 14.20 -12.74 7.76
C TYR A 415 13.26 -13.18 8.88
N LEU A 416 12.02 -13.58 8.56
CA LEU A 416 11.05 -14.04 9.56
C LEU A 416 11.52 -15.33 10.27
N VAL A 417 12.15 -16.25 9.53
CA VAL A 417 12.77 -17.45 10.10
C VAL A 417 13.86 -17.09 11.10
N LEU A 418 14.73 -16.14 10.78
CA LEU A 418 15.79 -15.69 11.68
C LEU A 418 15.25 -14.96 12.91
N ARG A 419 14.13 -14.23 12.76
CA ARG A 419 13.58 -13.41 13.84
C ARG A 419 12.65 -14.19 14.78
N PHE A 420 11.83 -15.09 14.23
CA PHE A 420 10.76 -15.79 14.95
C PHE A 420 10.91 -17.32 14.94
N GLY A 421 11.76 -17.90 14.09
CA GLY A 421 11.88 -19.33 13.89
C GLY A 421 12.91 -20.03 14.77
N MET A 422 13.77 -19.30 15.48
CA MET A 422 14.67 -19.91 16.45
C MET A 422 13.96 -19.95 17.81
N PRO A 423 13.76 -21.14 18.42
CA PRO A 423 13.37 -21.19 19.81
C PRO A 423 14.49 -20.54 20.64
N LEU A 424 14.15 -19.47 21.37
CA LEU A 424 15.02 -18.86 22.37
C LEU A 424 15.22 -19.83 23.55
#